data_93dba33158fe2d0dc110b2293db59ccc
#
_entry.id   93dba33158fe2d0dc110b2293db59ccc
#
_cell.length_a   1.000
_cell.length_b   1.000
_cell.length_c   1.000
_cell.angle_alpha   90.00
_cell.angle_beta   90.00
_cell.angle_gamma   90.00
#
_symmetry.space_group_name_H-M   'P 1'
#
loop_
_entity.id
_entity.type
_entity.pdbx_description
1 polymer ?
#
loop_
_entity_poly.entity_id
_entity_poly.type
_entity_poly.pdbx_seq_one_letter_code
_entity_poly.pdbx_strand_id
1 'polypeptide(L)'
;MTAEDRLTTLLLQASNDLQKLYDKIIDELTRATAKSVEAVNPDDLYTIAKACTPSEQKRVQALLDTYTKALIALVKQGITRSVLLSSNTQQKALSAYTRMQGKAVDEWRASTANAFIESRLKRAGGLSLSDRVWNYSQQTKAEFELAMSQVLEKGIAKGISAESLGRKIRNLLKYPDMMYRRYHLKKLMSDGTKKDVVEWRRRVIDKDGKVRFIKEDLAKVGTGVYRSARQNALRLTITETNMAYNYANCKRWSDEPFVLGINIRLSGNHPQEDICDEPAGDYPKDFMWRGWHPRCRCTMSSILMDRDSEEWKTLRSMSAKEYNTYKSPNNIKSVPKKFKKWCEKNEEKLTKARKANKLPYFVRDNEKLVGDIVGWKEEEKITNTTNNANPKKGYKGRNAKNEAYEVYKDDKPTTISKEQEKNVLEIAKLMGIKMDKVKPMSFKEADNGRANINYHKGNEYKENCQSCVVVHEARLRGLNITAKGYSETKGSASYELGEHFENAWINPKTGKVPQPTIIKYGEDWLQKAENQMKANGRYHIGINTKEGNGHVIAAERINNRMIYYDPQLNTFINIRECNISYLEILKVDRLLLNSSIVSFISKII
;
A
#
# COMPACT_ATOMS: atom_id res chain seq x y z
N MET A 1 -8.30 14.51 -34.41
CA MET A 1 -7.56 14.02 -33.24
C MET A 1 -8.09 12.65 -32.91
N THR A 2 -7.25 11.63 -32.98
CA THR A 2 -7.60 10.22 -32.66
C THR A 2 -7.83 10.02 -31.17
N ALA A 3 -8.31 8.86 -30.76
CA ALA A 3 -8.43 8.51 -29.35
C ALA A 3 -7.05 8.46 -28.65
N GLU A 4 -6.04 7.99 -29.38
CA GLU A 4 -4.64 7.93 -28.92
C GLU A 4 -4.05 9.33 -28.73
N ASP A 5 -4.30 10.27 -29.65
CA ASP A 5 -3.85 11.66 -29.51
C ASP A 5 -4.42 12.32 -28.28
N ARG A 6 -5.73 12.07 -28.01
CA ARG A 6 -6.40 12.62 -26.82
C ARG A 6 -5.86 12.03 -25.53
N LEU A 7 -5.60 10.72 -25.50
CA LEU A 7 -4.97 10.07 -24.36
C LEU A 7 -3.55 10.62 -24.13
N THR A 8 -2.76 10.75 -25.21
CA THR A 8 -1.42 11.34 -25.13
C THR A 8 -1.46 12.76 -24.57
N THR A 9 -2.41 13.58 -25.03
CA THR A 9 -2.63 14.95 -24.52
C THR A 9 -2.96 14.93 -23.02
N LEU A 10 -3.82 14.03 -22.57
CA LEU A 10 -4.17 13.88 -21.17
C LEU A 10 -2.96 13.47 -20.30
N LEU A 11 -2.12 12.56 -20.79
CA LEU A 11 -0.91 12.12 -20.10
C LEU A 11 0.12 13.25 -20.00
N LEU A 12 0.28 14.07 -21.04
CA LEU A 12 1.12 15.26 -21.03
C LEU A 12 0.60 16.31 -20.03
N GLN A 13 -0.71 16.53 -19.98
CA GLN A 13 -1.31 17.43 -19.00
C GLN A 13 -1.06 16.94 -17.56
N ALA A 14 -1.28 15.67 -17.28
CA ALA A 14 -0.97 15.08 -15.96
C ALA A 14 0.51 15.22 -15.59
N SER A 15 1.41 15.09 -16.56
CA SER A 15 2.85 15.34 -16.37
C SER A 15 3.16 16.80 -16.02
N ASN A 16 2.53 17.74 -16.70
CA ASN A 16 2.72 19.17 -16.46
C ASN A 16 2.13 19.60 -15.09
N ASP A 17 0.98 19.07 -14.72
CA ASP A 17 0.35 19.34 -13.43
C ASP A 17 1.24 18.81 -12.29
N LEU A 18 1.83 17.63 -12.45
CA LEU A 18 2.81 17.10 -11.50
C LEU A 18 4.06 17.97 -11.41
N GLN A 19 4.58 18.44 -12.55
CA GLN A 19 5.75 19.30 -12.54
C GLN A 19 5.51 20.59 -11.75
N LYS A 20 4.35 21.22 -11.95
CA LYS A 20 3.95 22.42 -11.20
C LYS A 20 3.86 22.15 -9.69
N LEU A 21 3.24 21.01 -9.31
CA LEU A 21 3.13 20.62 -7.92
C LEU A 21 4.52 20.37 -7.29
N TYR A 22 5.41 19.69 -8.02
CA TYR A 22 6.76 19.41 -7.56
C TYR A 22 7.61 20.68 -7.41
N ASP A 23 7.55 21.58 -8.38
CA ASP A 23 8.27 22.85 -8.31
C ASP A 23 7.80 23.70 -7.12
N LYS A 24 6.48 23.71 -6.88
CA LYS A 24 5.89 24.42 -5.73
C LYS A 24 6.41 23.89 -4.40
N ILE A 25 6.44 22.57 -4.18
CA ILE A 25 6.90 22.01 -2.90
C ILE A 25 8.38 22.31 -2.68
N ILE A 26 9.23 22.27 -3.72
CA ILE A 26 10.64 22.59 -3.59
C ILE A 26 10.85 24.06 -3.21
N ASP A 27 10.08 24.98 -3.79
CA ASP A 27 10.13 26.39 -3.43
C ASP A 27 9.66 26.64 -1.98
N GLU A 28 8.61 25.96 -1.55
CA GLU A 28 8.10 26.09 -0.18
C GLU A 28 9.07 25.50 0.85
N LEU A 29 9.69 24.36 0.57
CA LEU A 29 10.75 23.78 1.40
C LEU A 29 11.96 24.71 1.49
N THR A 30 12.38 25.29 0.37
CA THR A 30 13.50 26.24 0.35
C THR A 30 13.22 27.48 1.20
N ARG A 31 12.02 28.06 1.11
CA ARG A 31 11.62 29.21 1.95
C ARG A 31 11.54 28.85 3.42
N ALA A 32 11.08 27.63 3.73
CA ALA A 32 10.93 27.16 5.11
C ALA A 32 12.29 26.93 5.80
N THR A 33 13.35 26.67 5.02
CA THR A 33 14.69 26.30 5.51
C THR A 33 15.76 27.34 5.17
N ALA A 34 15.42 28.45 4.52
CA ALA A 34 16.40 29.43 4.05
C ALA A 34 17.32 30.00 5.16
N LYS A 35 16.75 30.26 6.34
CA LYS A 35 17.51 30.80 7.49
C LYS A 35 18.49 29.78 8.07
N SER A 36 18.13 28.51 8.08
CA SER A 36 18.98 27.44 8.63
C SER A 36 20.22 27.17 7.76
N VAL A 37 20.18 27.54 6.49
CA VAL A 37 21.29 27.37 5.55
C VAL A 37 22.47 28.28 5.89
N GLU A 38 22.22 29.46 6.46
CA GLU A 38 23.26 30.42 6.83
C GLU A 38 24.11 29.95 8.02
N ALA A 39 23.57 29.06 8.85
CA ALA A 39 24.21 28.58 10.08
C ALA A 39 25.03 27.30 9.88
N VAL A 40 24.96 26.66 8.71
CA VAL A 40 25.59 25.34 8.45
C VAL A 40 27.00 25.53 7.88
N ASN A 41 27.96 24.76 8.43
CA ASN A 41 29.29 24.69 7.86
C ASN A 41 29.20 24.03 6.46
N PRO A 42 29.78 24.66 5.41
CA PRO A 42 29.79 24.11 4.05
C PRO A 42 30.36 22.71 3.91
N ASP A 43 31.23 22.29 4.83
CA ASP A 43 31.83 20.95 4.84
C ASP A 43 30.93 19.88 5.46
N ASP A 44 29.83 20.28 6.13
CA ASP A 44 28.90 19.37 6.77
C ASP A 44 27.74 18.98 5.83
N LEU A 45 27.26 17.74 5.99
CA LEU A 45 26.06 17.28 5.29
C LEU A 45 24.83 18.00 5.86
N TYR A 46 24.15 18.76 5.00
CA TYR A 46 22.90 19.41 5.38
C TYR A 46 21.81 18.38 5.63
N THR A 47 21.24 18.40 6.84
CA THR A 47 20.00 17.67 7.14
C THR A 47 19.04 18.60 7.88
N ILE A 48 17.75 18.52 7.55
CA ILE A 48 16.71 19.31 8.22
C ILE A 48 16.72 19.05 9.73
N ALA A 49 16.97 17.81 10.15
CA ALA A 49 17.01 17.43 11.56
C ALA A 49 18.14 18.12 12.36
N LYS A 50 19.28 18.40 11.71
CA LYS A 50 20.45 19.04 12.38
C LYS A 50 20.48 20.55 12.19
N ALA A 51 20.10 21.03 11.01
CA ALA A 51 20.24 22.42 10.62
C ALA A 51 19.04 23.30 11.01
N CYS A 52 17.84 22.72 11.07
CA CYS A 52 16.61 23.46 11.32
C CYS A 52 16.17 23.43 12.78
N THR A 53 15.60 24.55 13.22
CA THR A 53 14.92 24.61 14.53
C THR A 53 13.71 23.68 14.59
N PRO A 54 13.23 23.27 15.78
CA PRO A 54 12.03 22.44 15.93
C PRO A 54 10.81 23.03 15.21
N SER A 55 10.66 24.36 15.22
CA SER A 55 9.56 25.04 14.51
C SER A 55 9.67 24.89 13.00
N GLU A 56 10.87 25.03 12.41
CA GLU A 56 11.12 24.83 10.99
C GLU A 56 10.92 23.36 10.60
N GLN A 57 11.38 22.42 11.42
CA GLN A 57 11.16 20.98 11.21
C GLN A 57 9.67 20.65 11.15
N LYS A 58 8.88 21.18 12.09
CA LYS A 58 7.41 21.02 12.10
C LYS A 58 6.78 21.62 10.84
N ARG A 59 7.23 22.79 10.41
CA ARG A 59 6.76 23.43 9.17
C ARG A 59 7.09 22.59 7.93
N VAL A 60 8.31 22.06 7.85
CA VAL A 60 8.72 21.17 6.76
C VAL A 60 7.84 19.90 6.72
N GLN A 61 7.56 19.29 7.87
CA GLN A 61 6.69 18.11 7.92
C GLN A 61 5.28 18.44 7.43
N ALA A 62 4.68 19.54 7.85
CA ALA A 62 3.38 20.00 7.38
C ALA A 62 3.34 20.26 5.86
N LEU A 63 4.44 20.78 5.28
CA LEU A 63 4.56 20.94 3.84
C LEU A 63 4.61 19.60 3.10
N LEU A 64 5.35 18.61 3.62
CA LEU A 64 5.44 17.28 3.04
C LEU A 64 4.09 16.53 3.13
N ASP A 65 3.36 16.69 4.21
CA ASP A 65 2.01 16.11 4.37
C ASP A 65 1.03 16.75 3.38
N THR A 66 1.10 18.06 3.21
CA THR A 66 0.32 18.79 2.21
C THR A 66 0.67 18.34 0.78
N TYR A 67 1.94 18.15 0.49
CA TYR A 67 2.40 17.62 -0.79
C TYR A 67 1.88 16.20 -1.04
N THR A 68 1.95 15.33 -0.02
CA THR A 68 1.43 13.96 -0.08
C THR A 68 -0.06 13.95 -0.43
N LYS A 69 -0.88 14.75 0.26
CA LYS A 69 -2.31 14.90 -0.02
C LYS A 69 -2.57 15.42 -1.44
N ALA A 70 -1.82 16.45 -1.86
CA ALA A 70 -1.96 17.04 -3.19
C ALA A 70 -1.56 16.06 -4.31
N LEU A 71 -0.52 15.26 -4.12
CA LEU A 71 -0.10 14.25 -5.10
C LEU A 71 -1.13 13.11 -5.22
N ILE A 72 -1.72 12.65 -4.12
CA ILE A 72 -2.83 11.67 -4.16
C ILE A 72 -4.02 12.27 -4.93
N ALA A 73 -4.39 13.51 -4.64
CA ALA A 73 -5.48 14.20 -5.33
C ALA A 73 -5.22 14.32 -6.83
N LEU A 74 -3.99 14.67 -7.22
CA LEU A 74 -3.57 14.77 -8.62
C LEU A 74 -3.72 13.43 -9.35
N VAL A 75 -3.27 12.33 -8.75
CA VAL A 75 -3.41 10.98 -9.35
C VAL A 75 -4.88 10.60 -9.47
N LYS A 76 -5.71 10.84 -8.43
CA LYS A 76 -7.15 10.60 -8.49
C LYS A 76 -7.84 11.42 -9.59
N GLN A 77 -7.46 12.68 -9.76
CA GLN A 77 -7.97 13.53 -10.83
C GLN A 77 -7.59 12.99 -12.22
N GLY A 78 -6.35 12.52 -12.40
CA GLY A 78 -5.89 11.88 -13.62
C GLY A 78 -6.73 10.63 -13.95
N ILE A 79 -7.02 9.80 -12.96
CA ILE A 79 -7.90 8.62 -13.07
C ILE A 79 -9.30 9.04 -13.54
N THR A 80 -9.93 10.00 -12.87
CA THR A 80 -11.29 10.47 -13.21
C THR A 80 -11.35 11.03 -14.63
N ARG A 81 -10.38 11.87 -15.02
CA ARG A 81 -10.29 12.42 -16.40
C ARG A 81 -10.11 11.32 -17.44
N SER A 82 -9.36 10.26 -17.12
CA SER A 82 -9.16 9.10 -18.00
C SER A 82 -10.44 8.31 -18.22
N VAL A 83 -11.20 8.06 -17.16
CA VAL A 83 -12.51 7.37 -17.27
C VAL A 83 -13.48 8.22 -18.10
N LEU A 84 -13.51 9.53 -17.88
CA LEU A 84 -14.33 10.44 -18.68
C LEU A 84 -13.93 10.42 -20.17
N LEU A 85 -12.63 10.49 -20.46
CA LEU A 85 -12.12 10.43 -21.83
C LEU A 85 -12.45 9.11 -22.49
N SER A 86 -12.25 7.98 -21.81
CA SER A 86 -12.63 6.64 -22.27
C SER A 86 -14.12 6.58 -22.58
N SER A 87 -14.97 6.98 -21.63
CA SER A 87 -16.42 6.99 -21.81
C SER A 87 -16.87 7.81 -23.01
N ASN A 88 -16.36 9.03 -23.15
CA ASN A 88 -16.71 9.90 -24.29
C ASN A 88 -16.27 9.28 -25.63
N THR A 89 -15.10 8.67 -25.66
CA THR A 89 -14.59 7.99 -26.85
C THR A 89 -15.45 6.78 -27.20
N GLN A 90 -15.81 5.96 -26.20
CA GLN A 90 -16.64 4.77 -26.39
C GLN A 90 -18.07 5.14 -26.77
N GLN A 91 -18.67 6.15 -26.11
CA GLN A 91 -20.03 6.60 -26.42
C GLN A 91 -20.15 7.04 -27.88
N LYS A 92 -19.10 7.69 -28.42
CA LYS A 92 -19.06 8.08 -29.84
C LYS A 92 -18.83 6.86 -30.76
N ALA A 93 -17.86 6.00 -30.41
CA ALA A 93 -17.52 4.84 -31.24
C ALA A 93 -18.63 3.77 -31.29
N LEU A 94 -19.35 3.62 -30.18
CA LEU A 94 -20.40 2.61 -30.01
C LEU A 94 -21.82 3.18 -30.18
N SER A 95 -21.97 4.44 -30.62
CA SER A 95 -23.27 5.12 -30.70
C SER A 95 -24.34 4.38 -31.50
N ALA A 96 -23.91 3.66 -32.53
CA ALA A 96 -24.79 2.84 -33.38
C ALA A 96 -25.18 1.48 -32.79
N TYR A 97 -24.54 1.08 -31.71
CA TYR A 97 -24.70 -0.24 -31.06
C TYR A 97 -25.30 -0.14 -29.66
N THR A 98 -24.81 0.78 -28.82
CA THR A 98 -25.11 0.80 -27.41
C THR A 98 -26.52 1.33 -27.09
N ARG A 99 -27.15 0.69 -26.10
CA ARG A 99 -28.40 1.15 -25.48
C ARG A 99 -28.18 2.09 -24.28
N MET A 100 -26.95 2.18 -23.78
CA MET A 100 -26.62 3.02 -22.63
C MET A 100 -26.53 4.49 -23.06
N GLN A 101 -27.37 5.35 -22.48
CA GLN A 101 -27.47 6.79 -22.79
C GLN A 101 -27.75 7.62 -21.55
N GLY A 102 -27.55 8.92 -21.65
CA GLY A 102 -27.94 9.89 -20.64
C GLY A 102 -27.41 9.59 -19.24
N LYS A 103 -28.27 9.64 -18.24
CA LYS A 103 -27.95 9.44 -16.83
C LYS A 103 -27.20 8.13 -16.54
N ALA A 104 -27.54 7.04 -17.22
CA ALA A 104 -26.86 5.75 -17.06
C ALA A 104 -25.37 5.81 -17.41
N VAL A 105 -24.99 6.63 -18.38
CA VAL A 105 -23.57 6.85 -18.75
C VAL A 105 -22.84 7.60 -17.62
N ASP A 106 -23.48 8.59 -16.99
CA ASP A 106 -22.86 9.36 -15.94
C ASP A 106 -22.69 8.55 -14.64
N GLU A 107 -23.68 7.74 -14.28
CA GLU A 107 -23.62 6.78 -13.19
C GLU A 107 -22.52 5.73 -13.40
N TRP A 108 -22.40 5.20 -14.61
CA TRP A 108 -21.34 4.27 -14.98
C TRP A 108 -19.97 4.93 -14.87
N ARG A 109 -19.79 6.18 -15.32
CA ARG A 109 -18.53 6.95 -15.19
C ARG A 109 -18.11 7.08 -13.74
N ALA A 110 -19.03 7.51 -12.88
CA ALA A 110 -18.76 7.73 -11.46
C ALA A 110 -18.40 6.42 -10.74
N SER A 111 -19.18 5.36 -10.96
CA SER A 111 -18.96 4.06 -10.35
C SER A 111 -17.64 3.43 -10.81
N THR A 112 -17.31 3.53 -12.11
CA THR A 112 -16.07 2.99 -12.69
C THR A 112 -14.84 3.72 -12.16
N ALA A 113 -14.88 5.06 -12.10
CA ALA A 113 -13.78 5.85 -11.54
C ALA A 113 -13.54 5.54 -10.05
N ASN A 114 -14.61 5.50 -9.26
CA ASN A 114 -14.54 5.18 -7.83
C ASN A 114 -14.02 3.76 -7.60
N ALA A 115 -14.53 2.76 -8.31
CA ALA A 115 -14.07 1.38 -8.18
C ALA A 115 -12.58 1.24 -8.51
N PHE A 116 -12.09 1.94 -9.55
CA PHE A 116 -10.68 1.94 -9.87
C PHE A 116 -9.85 2.61 -8.77
N ILE A 117 -10.23 3.82 -8.32
CA ILE A 117 -9.55 4.55 -7.24
C ILE A 117 -9.47 3.68 -5.97
N GLU A 118 -10.59 3.10 -5.54
CA GLU A 118 -10.64 2.22 -4.37
C GLU A 118 -9.71 1.02 -4.51
N SER A 119 -9.68 0.38 -5.69
CA SER A 119 -8.79 -0.73 -5.95
C SER A 119 -7.31 -0.37 -5.80
N ARG A 120 -6.95 0.91 -6.09
CA ARG A 120 -5.56 1.40 -5.97
C ARG A 120 -5.20 1.85 -4.55
N LEU A 121 -6.17 2.23 -3.74
CA LEU A 121 -5.98 2.56 -2.33
C LEU A 121 -5.80 1.30 -1.45
N LYS A 122 -6.28 0.15 -1.91
CA LYS A 122 -6.10 -1.14 -1.20
C LYS A 122 -4.71 -1.73 -1.47
N ARG A 123 -4.13 -2.38 -0.47
CA ARG A 123 -2.91 -3.19 -0.62
C ARG A 123 -3.28 -4.54 -1.22
N ALA A 124 -3.04 -4.71 -2.52
CA ALA A 124 -3.25 -5.97 -3.21
C ALA A 124 -1.93 -6.40 -3.88
N GLY A 125 -1.15 -7.23 -3.21
CA GLY A 125 0.13 -7.72 -3.73
C GLY A 125 1.23 -6.66 -3.84
N GLY A 126 1.22 -5.65 -2.94
CA GLY A 126 2.22 -4.58 -2.93
C GLY A 126 1.75 -3.32 -2.21
N LEU A 127 2.49 -2.24 -2.38
CA LEU A 127 2.17 -0.94 -1.80
C LEU A 127 0.90 -0.34 -2.43
N SER A 128 0.02 0.20 -1.59
CA SER A 128 -1.13 1.00 -2.02
C SER A 128 -0.68 2.29 -2.72
N LEU A 129 -1.63 2.99 -3.34
CA LEU A 129 -1.35 4.33 -3.89
C LEU A 129 -0.84 5.28 -2.80
N SER A 130 -1.47 5.27 -1.63
CA SER A 130 -1.07 6.12 -0.50
C SER A 130 0.34 5.80 -0.01
N ASP A 131 0.69 4.52 0.16
CA ASP A 131 2.05 4.11 0.57
C ASP A 131 3.12 4.59 -0.42
N ARG A 132 2.85 4.47 -1.73
CA ARG A 132 3.81 4.91 -2.77
C ARG A 132 4.00 6.41 -2.74
N VAL A 133 2.92 7.16 -2.61
CA VAL A 133 2.97 8.64 -2.57
C VAL A 133 3.68 9.11 -1.31
N TRP A 134 3.42 8.49 -0.17
CA TRP A 134 4.14 8.78 1.07
C TRP A 134 5.64 8.54 0.91
N ASN A 135 6.05 7.38 0.37
CA ASN A 135 7.46 7.07 0.10
C ASN A 135 8.11 8.12 -0.83
N TYR A 136 7.39 8.61 -1.83
CA TYR A 136 7.93 9.65 -2.73
C TYR A 136 8.04 11.01 -2.05
N SER A 137 7.16 11.32 -1.11
CA SER A 137 7.27 12.51 -0.28
C SER A 137 8.53 12.46 0.61
N GLN A 138 8.79 11.34 1.28
CA GLN A 138 10.01 11.15 2.08
C GLN A 138 11.28 11.19 1.20
N GLN A 139 11.22 10.59 0.03
CA GLN A 139 12.31 10.65 -0.95
C GLN A 139 12.55 12.09 -1.41
N THR A 140 11.51 12.91 -1.61
CA THR A 140 11.63 14.33 -1.95
C THR A 140 12.38 15.11 -0.87
N LYS A 141 12.09 14.84 0.42
CA LYS A 141 12.83 15.44 1.54
C LYS A 141 14.31 15.12 1.49
N ALA A 142 14.66 13.84 1.36
CA ALA A 142 16.05 13.41 1.35
C ALA A 142 16.82 13.91 0.12
N GLU A 143 16.20 13.98 -1.06
CA GLU A 143 16.80 14.59 -2.26
C GLU A 143 16.98 16.09 -2.10
N PHE A 144 16.03 16.77 -1.44
CA PHE A 144 16.14 18.18 -1.09
C PHE A 144 17.34 18.45 -0.17
N GLU A 145 17.51 17.65 0.88
CA GLU A 145 18.66 17.74 1.81
C GLU A 145 19.98 17.56 1.08
N LEU A 146 20.06 16.59 0.18
CA LEU A 146 21.24 16.34 -0.63
C LEU A 146 21.55 17.47 -1.62
N ALA A 147 20.53 17.98 -2.31
CA ALA A 147 20.68 19.11 -3.23
C ALA A 147 21.13 20.38 -2.47
N MET A 148 20.60 20.58 -1.26
CA MET A 148 21.02 21.66 -0.37
C MET A 148 22.49 21.54 0.01
N SER A 149 22.95 20.35 0.43
CA SER A 149 24.37 20.10 0.74
C SER A 149 25.26 20.42 -0.44
N GLN A 150 24.90 20.06 -1.67
CA GLN A 150 25.69 20.37 -2.86
C GLN A 150 25.74 21.87 -3.22
N VAL A 151 24.68 22.60 -2.88
CA VAL A 151 24.68 24.06 -3.07
C VAL A 151 25.59 24.74 -2.03
N LEU A 152 25.60 24.22 -0.79
CA LEU A 152 26.47 24.70 0.29
C LEU A 152 27.94 24.43 0.00
N GLU A 153 28.31 23.20 -0.40
CA GLU A 153 29.70 22.85 -0.79
C GLU A 153 30.28 23.76 -1.86
N LYS A 154 29.44 24.29 -2.74
CA LYS A 154 29.89 25.23 -3.81
C LYS A 154 30.05 26.67 -3.35
N GLY A 155 29.91 26.98 -2.07
CA GLY A 155 29.95 28.33 -1.52
C GLY A 155 28.82 29.24 -2.03
N ILE A 156 27.82 28.68 -2.66
CA ILE A 156 26.78 29.41 -3.41
C ILE A 156 25.64 29.89 -2.48
N ALA A 157 25.60 29.41 -1.23
CA ALA A 157 24.46 29.67 -0.33
C ALA A 157 24.56 31.00 0.43
N LYS A 158 25.75 31.54 0.64
CA LYS A 158 25.91 32.81 1.37
C LYS A 158 25.45 34.00 0.52
N GLY A 159 24.46 34.73 1.02
CA GLY A 159 24.00 35.98 0.39
C GLY A 159 23.05 35.81 -0.81
N ILE A 160 22.56 34.61 -1.12
CA ILE A 160 21.56 34.41 -2.17
C ILE A 160 20.14 34.44 -1.60
N SER A 161 19.21 35.04 -2.36
CA SER A 161 17.79 35.00 -2.00
C SER A 161 17.24 33.55 -2.01
N ALA A 162 16.26 33.26 -1.15
CA ALA A 162 15.59 31.98 -1.12
C ALA A 162 15.05 31.56 -2.50
N GLU A 163 14.63 32.51 -3.32
CA GLU A 163 14.15 32.26 -4.68
C GLU A 163 15.27 31.76 -5.61
N SER A 164 16.45 32.40 -5.54
CA SER A 164 17.61 31.99 -6.30
C SER A 164 18.15 30.63 -5.88
N LEU A 165 18.12 30.36 -4.58
CA LEU A 165 18.43 29.06 -3.98
C LEU A 165 17.45 27.98 -4.49
N GLY A 166 16.14 28.26 -4.45
CA GLY A 166 15.10 27.35 -4.93
C GLY A 166 15.25 27.01 -6.42
N ARG A 167 15.63 27.98 -7.26
CA ARG A 167 15.93 27.71 -8.68
C ARG A 167 17.08 26.74 -8.86
N LYS A 168 18.15 26.88 -8.08
CA LYS A 168 19.34 26.00 -8.16
C LYS A 168 18.98 24.58 -7.69
N ILE A 169 18.25 24.46 -6.58
CA ILE A 169 17.79 23.16 -6.05
C ILE A 169 16.86 22.48 -7.05
N ARG A 170 15.87 23.19 -7.62
CA ARG A 170 14.99 22.64 -8.66
C ARG A 170 15.77 22.12 -9.87
N ASN A 171 16.77 22.83 -10.32
CA ASN A 171 17.61 22.39 -11.44
C ASN A 171 18.38 21.10 -11.12
N LEU A 172 18.96 20.98 -9.93
CA LEU A 172 19.62 19.76 -9.47
C LEU A 172 18.66 18.58 -9.40
N LEU A 173 17.45 18.79 -8.89
CA LEU A 173 16.42 17.74 -8.75
C LEU A 173 15.74 17.38 -10.07
N LYS A 174 15.67 18.34 -11.01
CA LYS A 174 15.16 18.09 -12.37
C LYS A 174 16.12 17.23 -13.19
N TYR A 175 17.41 17.42 -12.96
CA TYR A 175 18.48 16.71 -13.67
C TYR A 175 19.31 15.89 -12.66
N PRO A 176 18.79 14.73 -12.20
CA PRO A 176 19.48 13.91 -11.19
C PRO A 176 20.89 13.49 -11.57
N ASP A 177 21.18 13.40 -12.88
CA ASP A 177 22.51 13.11 -13.40
C ASP A 177 23.55 14.22 -13.04
N MET A 178 23.09 15.42 -12.68
CA MET A 178 23.96 16.46 -12.13
C MET A 178 24.42 16.17 -10.70
N MET A 179 23.66 15.34 -9.97
CA MET A 179 24.00 14.88 -8.61
C MET A 179 24.58 13.48 -8.59
N TYR A 180 24.14 12.62 -9.51
CA TYR A 180 24.54 11.20 -9.55
C TYR A 180 24.89 10.75 -10.96
N ARG A 181 25.87 9.86 -11.06
CA ARG A 181 26.20 9.14 -12.29
C ARG A 181 26.00 7.66 -12.11
N ARG A 182 25.34 7.02 -13.08
CA ARG A 182 25.12 5.60 -13.14
C ARG A 182 26.31 4.91 -13.80
N TYR A 183 26.89 3.93 -13.11
CA TYR A 183 27.95 3.07 -13.63
C TYR A 183 27.43 1.66 -13.76
N HIS A 184 27.69 1.03 -14.89
CA HIS A 184 27.51 -0.41 -15.11
C HIS A 184 28.84 -1.09 -14.86
N LEU A 185 28.90 -1.93 -13.84
CA LEU A 185 30.11 -2.63 -13.42
C LEU A 185 29.87 -4.13 -13.48
N LYS A 186 30.86 -4.87 -14.02
CA LYS A 186 30.89 -6.33 -13.91
C LYS A 186 31.52 -6.70 -12.58
N LYS A 187 30.72 -7.14 -11.61
CA LYS A 187 31.21 -7.56 -10.30
C LYS A 187 31.37 -9.07 -10.27
N LEU A 188 32.56 -9.53 -9.86
CA LEU A 188 32.81 -10.94 -9.59
C LEU A 188 32.09 -11.33 -8.29
N MET A 189 31.24 -12.33 -8.35
CA MET A 189 30.50 -12.86 -7.20
C MET A 189 31.35 -13.94 -6.50
N SER A 190 30.98 -14.30 -5.27
CA SER A 190 31.66 -15.34 -4.48
C SER A 190 31.66 -16.74 -5.12
N ASP A 191 30.71 -16.97 -6.05
CA ASP A 191 30.61 -18.21 -6.86
C ASP A 191 31.44 -18.17 -8.16
N GLY A 192 32.30 -17.17 -8.35
CA GLY A 192 33.11 -16.99 -9.55
C GLY A 192 32.37 -16.43 -10.77
N THR A 193 31.07 -16.21 -10.70
CA THR A 193 30.29 -15.62 -11.80
C THR A 193 30.46 -14.10 -11.88
N LYS A 194 30.42 -13.53 -13.10
CA LYS A 194 30.42 -12.08 -13.30
C LYS A 194 28.98 -11.61 -13.46
N LYS A 195 28.52 -10.77 -12.53
CA LYS A 195 27.16 -10.17 -12.57
C LYS A 195 27.25 -8.70 -12.92
N ASP A 196 26.39 -8.26 -13.85
CA ASP A 196 26.22 -6.83 -14.12
C ASP A 196 25.54 -6.15 -12.94
N VAL A 197 26.23 -5.21 -12.32
CA VAL A 197 25.76 -4.44 -11.17
C VAL A 197 25.72 -2.97 -11.55
N VAL A 198 24.60 -2.33 -11.23
CA VAL A 198 24.46 -0.89 -11.38
C VAL A 198 24.89 -0.21 -10.09
N GLU A 199 25.94 0.59 -10.18
CA GLU A 199 26.45 1.41 -9.09
C GLU A 199 26.17 2.88 -9.39
N TRP A 200 25.58 3.57 -8.42
CA TRP A 200 25.38 5.01 -8.48
C TRP A 200 26.45 5.71 -7.67
N ARG A 201 27.10 6.72 -8.27
CA ARG A 201 28.09 7.51 -7.61
C ARG A 201 27.64 8.97 -7.54
N ARG A 202 27.85 9.61 -6.39
CA ARG A 202 27.58 11.03 -6.21
C ARG A 202 28.67 11.87 -6.89
N ARG A 203 28.25 12.94 -7.53
CA ARG A 203 29.16 13.96 -8.03
C ARG A 203 29.63 14.80 -6.85
N VAL A 204 30.93 14.92 -6.67
CA VAL A 204 31.59 15.87 -5.76
C VAL A 204 32.57 16.71 -6.57
N ILE A 205 32.82 17.91 -6.09
CA ILE A 205 33.89 18.76 -6.61
C ILE A 205 34.98 18.72 -5.55
N ASP A 206 36.18 18.27 -5.92
CA ASP A 206 37.31 18.22 -5.00
C ASP A 206 37.87 19.64 -4.74
N LYS A 207 38.87 19.71 -3.84
CA LYS A 207 39.51 20.99 -3.45
C LYS A 207 40.14 21.71 -4.62
N ASP A 208 40.47 20.99 -5.69
CA ASP A 208 41.09 21.54 -6.91
C ASP A 208 40.05 21.90 -7.97
N GLY A 209 38.76 21.92 -7.64
CA GLY A 209 37.66 22.20 -8.55
C GLY A 209 37.36 21.09 -9.56
N LYS A 210 37.97 19.90 -9.44
CA LYS A 210 37.73 18.78 -10.34
C LYS A 210 36.51 17.98 -9.92
N VAL A 211 35.70 17.61 -10.91
CA VAL A 211 34.52 16.76 -10.70
C VAL A 211 34.97 15.32 -10.50
N ARG A 212 34.62 14.73 -9.34
CA ARG A 212 34.78 13.30 -9.05
C ARG A 212 33.42 12.67 -8.78
N PHE A 213 33.35 11.34 -8.94
CA PHE A 213 32.17 10.54 -8.64
C PHE A 213 32.55 9.53 -7.59
N ILE A 214 32.12 9.77 -6.35
CA ILE A 214 32.39 8.88 -5.23
C ILE A 214 31.23 7.94 -4.99
N LYS A 215 31.57 6.67 -4.68
CA LYS A 215 30.61 5.72 -4.17
C LYS A 215 30.32 6.07 -2.73
N GLU A 216 29.11 6.48 -2.46
CA GLU A 216 28.61 6.58 -1.11
C GLU A 216 27.66 5.41 -0.83
N ASP A 217 27.74 4.82 0.35
CA ASP A 217 26.65 4.03 0.93
C ASP A 217 25.54 5.00 1.36
N LEU A 218 24.99 5.69 0.39
CA LEU A 218 23.79 6.46 0.59
C LEU A 218 22.71 5.46 1.01
N ALA A 219 22.20 5.63 2.23
CA ALA A 219 20.99 4.98 2.67
C ALA A 219 20.02 5.03 1.49
N LYS A 220 19.47 3.88 1.09
CA LYS A 220 18.60 3.76 -0.09
C LYS A 220 17.48 4.77 0.06
N VAL A 221 17.62 5.89 -0.62
CA VAL A 221 16.63 6.95 -0.56
C VAL A 221 15.44 6.49 -1.38
N GLY A 222 14.47 5.92 -0.68
CA GLY A 222 13.21 5.49 -1.24
C GLY A 222 13.21 4.11 -1.91
N THR A 223 12.03 3.54 -2.06
CA THR A 223 11.75 2.21 -2.64
C THR A 223 11.32 2.28 -4.11
N GLY A 224 11.42 3.44 -4.76
CA GLY A 224 11.01 3.66 -6.15
C GLY A 224 11.98 3.03 -7.16
N VAL A 225 11.49 2.85 -8.39
CA VAL A 225 12.30 2.33 -9.52
C VAL A 225 13.41 3.31 -9.89
N TYR A 226 13.14 4.60 -9.79
CA TYR A 226 14.11 5.66 -10.03
C TYR A 226 14.66 6.21 -8.72
N ARG A 227 15.91 6.72 -8.76
CA ARG A 227 16.48 7.45 -7.63
C ARG A 227 15.88 8.86 -7.45
N SER A 228 15.15 9.36 -8.43
CA SER A 228 14.48 10.65 -8.40
C SER A 228 13.02 10.48 -7.94
N ALA A 229 12.64 11.14 -6.85
CA ALA A 229 11.27 11.22 -6.35
C ALA A 229 10.32 11.76 -7.42
N ARG A 230 10.76 12.82 -8.14
CA ARG A 230 10.01 13.39 -9.25
C ARG A 230 9.75 12.37 -10.35
N GLN A 231 10.76 11.60 -10.76
CA GLN A 231 10.59 10.57 -11.80
C GLN A 231 9.70 9.40 -11.34
N ASN A 232 9.80 9.04 -10.06
CA ASN A 232 8.92 8.03 -9.48
C ASN A 232 7.46 8.51 -9.44
N ALA A 233 7.21 9.75 -9.00
CA ALA A 233 5.88 10.35 -9.00
C ALA A 233 5.32 10.51 -10.42
N LEU A 234 6.14 10.91 -11.39
CA LEU A 234 5.77 11.01 -12.80
C LEU A 234 5.39 9.64 -13.38
N ARG A 235 6.21 8.63 -13.11
CA ARG A 235 5.91 7.26 -13.53
C ARG A 235 4.59 6.77 -12.94
N LEU A 236 4.35 7.03 -11.66
CA LEU A 236 3.09 6.67 -10.99
C LEU A 236 1.90 7.37 -11.67
N THR A 237 1.94 8.70 -11.77
CA THR A 237 0.84 9.53 -12.31
C THR A 237 0.47 9.08 -13.73
N ILE A 238 1.45 8.96 -14.63
CA ILE A 238 1.21 8.52 -16.02
C ILE A 238 0.66 7.09 -16.06
N THR A 239 1.23 6.18 -15.25
CA THR A 239 0.80 4.78 -15.24
C THR A 239 -0.63 4.64 -14.75
N GLU A 240 -0.99 5.26 -13.64
CA GLU A 240 -2.33 5.16 -13.07
C GLU A 240 -3.39 5.80 -13.99
N THR A 241 -3.07 6.93 -14.63
CA THR A 241 -3.93 7.59 -15.61
C THR A 241 -4.18 6.69 -16.82
N ASN A 242 -3.12 6.09 -17.41
CA ASN A 242 -3.24 5.17 -18.54
C ASN A 242 -3.99 3.88 -18.18
N MET A 243 -3.67 3.30 -17.02
CA MET A 243 -4.35 2.09 -16.53
C MET A 243 -5.85 2.33 -16.31
N ALA A 244 -6.24 3.51 -15.83
CA ALA A 244 -7.64 3.87 -15.63
C ALA A 244 -8.41 3.98 -16.96
N TYR A 245 -7.77 4.55 -18.00
CA TYR A 245 -8.33 4.61 -19.34
C TYR A 245 -8.63 3.22 -19.90
N ASN A 246 -7.64 2.32 -19.83
CA ASN A 246 -7.78 0.95 -20.33
C ASN A 246 -8.76 0.13 -19.49
N TYR A 247 -8.75 0.30 -18.18
CA TYR A 247 -9.73 -0.33 -17.29
C TYR A 247 -11.17 0.05 -17.64
N ALA A 248 -11.42 1.34 -17.89
CA ALA A 248 -12.73 1.82 -18.28
C ALA A 248 -13.18 1.25 -19.63
N ASN A 249 -12.26 1.14 -20.60
CA ASN A 249 -12.54 0.47 -21.88
C ASN A 249 -12.93 -1.01 -21.65
N CYS A 250 -12.12 -1.79 -20.93
CA CYS A 250 -12.42 -3.19 -20.64
C CYS A 250 -13.79 -3.35 -19.95
N LYS A 251 -14.06 -2.53 -18.93
CA LYS A 251 -15.34 -2.57 -18.20
C LYS A 251 -16.52 -2.27 -19.09
N ARG A 252 -16.38 -1.27 -19.98
CA ARG A 252 -17.45 -0.94 -20.93
C ARG A 252 -17.72 -2.08 -21.89
N TRP A 253 -16.68 -2.67 -22.45
CA TRP A 253 -16.79 -3.71 -23.47
C TRP A 253 -17.23 -5.06 -22.92
N SER A 254 -16.83 -5.40 -21.69
CA SER A 254 -17.26 -6.66 -21.07
C SER A 254 -18.78 -6.74 -20.88
N ASP A 255 -19.41 -5.58 -20.64
CA ASP A 255 -20.83 -5.48 -20.32
C ASP A 255 -21.72 -5.42 -21.59
N GLU A 256 -21.13 -5.18 -22.77
CA GLU A 256 -21.90 -5.03 -24.02
C GLU A 256 -21.96 -6.36 -24.80
N PRO A 257 -23.18 -6.87 -25.10
CA PRO A 257 -23.34 -8.16 -25.78
C PRO A 257 -22.86 -8.16 -27.23
N PHE A 258 -22.84 -7.01 -27.90
CA PHE A 258 -22.35 -6.86 -29.27
C PHE A 258 -20.83 -6.74 -29.41
N VAL A 259 -20.10 -6.69 -28.28
CA VAL A 259 -18.65 -6.79 -28.28
C VAL A 259 -18.26 -8.25 -28.19
N LEU A 260 -17.55 -8.74 -29.19
CA LEU A 260 -17.16 -10.14 -29.34
C LEU A 260 -15.81 -10.44 -28.68
N GLY A 261 -14.96 -9.42 -28.56
CA GLY A 261 -13.62 -9.53 -28.00
C GLY A 261 -12.90 -8.19 -28.02
N ILE A 262 -11.62 -8.24 -27.64
CA ILE A 262 -10.71 -7.08 -27.70
C ILE A 262 -9.48 -7.43 -28.51
N ASN A 263 -8.97 -6.48 -29.30
CA ASN A 263 -7.73 -6.60 -30.04
C ASN A 263 -6.68 -5.71 -29.38
N ILE A 264 -5.56 -6.28 -28.93
CA ILE A 264 -4.44 -5.57 -28.31
C ILE A 264 -3.30 -5.48 -29.33
N ARG A 265 -2.85 -4.24 -29.59
CA ARG A 265 -1.82 -3.94 -30.60
C ARG A 265 -0.58 -3.34 -29.95
N LEU A 266 0.57 -3.74 -30.49
CA LEU A 266 1.84 -3.12 -30.14
C LEU A 266 1.86 -1.67 -30.62
N SER A 267 2.44 -0.77 -29.80
CA SER A 267 2.65 0.61 -30.19
C SER A 267 3.72 0.72 -31.27
N GLY A 268 3.50 1.56 -32.29
CA GLY A 268 4.51 1.87 -33.30
C GLY A 268 5.76 2.60 -32.75
N ASN A 269 5.68 3.14 -31.52
CA ASN A 269 6.77 3.79 -30.80
C ASN A 269 7.34 2.88 -29.69
N HIS A 270 7.63 1.62 -30.03
CA HIS A 270 8.19 0.64 -29.11
C HIS A 270 9.72 0.55 -29.30
N PRO A 271 10.52 1.21 -28.42
CA PRO A 271 11.95 1.43 -28.68
C PRO A 271 12.84 0.21 -28.37
N GLN A 272 12.34 -0.80 -27.67
CA GLN A 272 13.09 -2.00 -27.25
C GLN A 272 12.14 -3.19 -27.14
N GLU A 273 12.63 -4.38 -27.49
CA GLU A 273 11.93 -5.63 -27.24
C GLU A 273 11.64 -5.82 -25.76
N ASP A 274 10.39 -5.99 -25.41
CA ASP A 274 9.94 -6.31 -24.06
C ASP A 274 8.71 -7.23 -24.07
N ILE A 275 8.07 -7.39 -22.92
CA ILE A 275 6.87 -8.23 -22.80
C ILE A 275 5.75 -7.84 -23.79
N CYS A 276 5.72 -6.62 -24.32
CA CYS A 276 4.66 -6.18 -25.22
C CYS A 276 4.69 -6.88 -26.58
N ASP A 277 5.84 -7.40 -27.01
CA ASP A 277 6.05 -7.99 -28.34
C ASP A 277 5.37 -9.35 -28.50
N GLU A 278 5.29 -10.11 -27.40
CA GLU A 278 4.73 -11.47 -27.45
C GLU A 278 3.19 -11.53 -27.40
N PRO A 279 2.50 -10.75 -26.54
CA PRO A 279 1.07 -10.94 -26.28
C PRO A 279 0.12 -10.09 -27.13
N ALA A 280 0.54 -9.51 -28.24
CA ALA A 280 -0.37 -8.81 -29.15
C ALA A 280 -1.35 -9.79 -29.82
N GLY A 281 -2.61 -9.37 -30.03
CA GLY A 281 -3.64 -10.17 -30.71
C GLY A 281 -5.04 -10.02 -30.13
N ASP A 282 -5.91 -10.98 -30.46
CA ASP A 282 -7.32 -10.98 -30.08
C ASP A 282 -7.57 -11.76 -28.80
N TYR A 283 -8.29 -11.15 -27.87
CA TYR A 283 -8.59 -11.68 -26.54
C TYR A 283 -10.09 -11.75 -26.29
N PRO A 284 -10.53 -12.64 -25.38
CA PRO A 284 -11.89 -12.61 -24.86
C PRO A 284 -12.24 -11.23 -24.30
N LYS A 285 -13.48 -10.80 -24.40
CA LYS A 285 -13.93 -9.47 -23.93
C LYS A 285 -13.87 -9.29 -22.40
N ASP A 286 -13.79 -10.38 -21.66
CA ASP A 286 -13.62 -10.41 -20.20
C ASP A 286 -12.15 -10.43 -19.76
N PHE A 287 -11.20 -10.48 -20.71
CA PHE A 287 -9.79 -10.31 -20.42
C PHE A 287 -9.51 -8.89 -19.93
N MET A 288 -9.17 -8.74 -18.66
CA MET A 288 -8.88 -7.43 -18.06
C MET A 288 -7.48 -6.97 -18.42
N TRP A 289 -7.38 -6.00 -19.33
CA TRP A 289 -6.11 -5.45 -19.75
C TRP A 289 -5.99 -3.97 -19.40
N ARG A 290 -4.93 -3.63 -18.64
CA ARG A 290 -4.61 -2.27 -18.21
C ARG A 290 -3.23 -1.82 -18.71
N GLY A 291 -2.61 -2.59 -19.58
CA GLY A 291 -1.23 -2.52 -20.04
C GLY A 291 -0.43 -3.73 -19.58
N TRP A 292 0.71 -3.98 -20.17
CA TRP A 292 1.60 -5.09 -19.81
C TRP A 292 2.60 -4.73 -18.70
N HIS A 293 3.05 -3.49 -18.70
CA HIS A 293 4.00 -2.94 -17.75
C HIS A 293 3.71 -1.46 -17.45
N PRO A 294 4.27 -0.86 -16.41
CA PRO A 294 4.17 0.58 -16.18
C PRO A 294 4.64 1.39 -17.40
N ARG A 295 3.90 2.44 -17.76
CA ARG A 295 4.12 3.25 -18.97
C ARG A 295 3.95 2.46 -20.28
N CYS A 296 3.23 1.36 -20.28
CA CYS A 296 2.88 0.64 -21.51
C CYS A 296 2.18 1.59 -22.50
N ARG A 297 2.61 1.54 -23.76
CA ARG A 297 2.06 2.38 -24.85
C ARG A 297 1.23 1.58 -25.84
N CYS A 298 1.06 0.27 -25.62
CA CYS A 298 0.18 -0.56 -26.44
C CYS A 298 -1.25 -0.04 -26.39
N THR A 299 -1.99 -0.29 -27.43
CA THR A 299 -3.38 0.15 -27.60
C THR A 299 -4.31 -1.04 -27.70
N MET A 300 -5.58 -0.82 -27.39
CA MET A 300 -6.61 -1.83 -27.59
C MET A 300 -7.86 -1.26 -28.24
N SER A 301 -8.55 -2.09 -29.00
CA SER A 301 -9.82 -1.80 -29.64
C SER A 301 -10.82 -2.93 -29.41
N SER A 302 -12.11 -2.60 -29.40
CA SER A 302 -13.18 -3.60 -29.38
C SER A 302 -13.32 -4.30 -30.74
N ILE A 303 -13.63 -5.59 -30.70
CA ILE A 303 -14.07 -6.36 -31.86
C ILE A 303 -15.58 -6.41 -31.77
N LEU A 304 -16.24 -5.80 -32.73
CA LEU A 304 -17.69 -5.61 -32.74
C LEU A 304 -18.38 -6.65 -33.61
N MET A 305 -19.62 -6.96 -33.25
CA MET A 305 -20.52 -7.75 -34.07
C MET A 305 -20.80 -7.03 -35.40
N ASP A 306 -20.89 -7.78 -36.49
CA ASP A 306 -21.25 -7.24 -37.77
C ASP A 306 -22.71 -6.77 -37.75
N ARG A 307 -22.94 -5.52 -38.19
CA ARG A 307 -24.27 -4.88 -38.20
C ARG A 307 -25.20 -5.44 -39.27
N ASP A 308 -24.67 -6.10 -40.28
CA ASP A 308 -25.45 -6.71 -41.36
C ASP A 308 -25.80 -8.17 -41.03
N SER A 309 -25.26 -8.73 -39.94
CA SER A 309 -25.53 -10.10 -39.52
C SER A 309 -26.93 -10.31 -38.96
N GLU A 310 -27.48 -11.51 -39.14
CA GLU A 310 -28.76 -11.92 -38.55
C GLU A 310 -28.70 -11.92 -37.01
N GLU A 311 -27.53 -12.19 -36.46
CA GLU A 311 -27.30 -12.11 -35.00
C GLU A 311 -27.52 -10.69 -34.48
N TRP A 312 -27.03 -9.67 -35.17
CA TRP A 312 -27.25 -8.27 -34.82
C TRP A 312 -28.72 -7.88 -34.89
N LYS A 313 -29.42 -8.30 -35.94
CA LYS A 313 -30.88 -8.04 -36.12
C LYS A 313 -31.65 -8.64 -34.96
N THR A 314 -31.34 -9.88 -34.61
CA THR A 314 -31.93 -10.60 -33.45
C THR A 314 -31.63 -9.87 -32.12
N LEU A 315 -30.37 -9.49 -31.87
CA LEU A 315 -29.97 -8.79 -30.67
C LEU A 315 -30.71 -7.46 -30.49
N ARG A 316 -30.96 -6.73 -31.57
CA ARG A 316 -31.72 -5.47 -31.55
C ARG A 316 -33.19 -5.65 -31.16
N SER A 317 -33.80 -6.75 -31.50
CA SER A 317 -35.22 -7.04 -31.23
C SER A 317 -35.46 -7.56 -29.80
N MET A 318 -34.42 -7.95 -29.08
CA MET A 318 -34.49 -8.50 -27.73
C MET A 318 -35.02 -7.49 -26.72
N SER A 319 -35.74 -7.96 -25.70
CA SER A 319 -36.07 -7.19 -24.50
C SER A 319 -34.80 -6.76 -23.77
N ALA A 320 -34.89 -5.78 -22.86
CA ALA A 320 -33.74 -5.35 -22.06
C ALA A 320 -33.14 -6.49 -21.22
N LYS A 321 -33.97 -7.39 -20.69
CA LYS A 321 -33.53 -8.54 -19.91
C LYS A 321 -32.74 -9.55 -20.75
N GLU A 322 -33.28 -9.92 -21.91
CA GLU A 322 -32.63 -10.83 -22.86
C GLU A 322 -31.32 -10.25 -23.39
N TYR A 323 -31.34 -8.97 -23.77
CA TYR A 323 -30.16 -8.24 -24.24
C TYR A 323 -29.02 -8.29 -23.20
N ASN A 324 -29.28 -7.98 -21.95
CA ASN A 324 -28.26 -7.92 -20.90
C ASN A 324 -27.69 -9.31 -20.54
N THR A 325 -28.41 -10.39 -20.84
CA THR A 325 -27.97 -11.76 -20.58
C THR A 325 -27.43 -12.48 -21.81
N TYR A 326 -27.55 -11.86 -22.99
CA TYR A 326 -27.14 -12.46 -24.27
C TYR A 326 -25.63 -12.70 -24.33
N LYS A 327 -25.26 -13.89 -24.80
CA LYS A 327 -23.87 -14.29 -25.05
C LYS A 327 -23.76 -14.73 -26.52
N SER A 328 -23.05 -13.96 -27.31
CA SER A 328 -22.82 -14.31 -28.71
C SER A 328 -22.07 -15.64 -28.86
N PRO A 329 -22.49 -16.55 -29.72
CA PRO A 329 -21.73 -17.74 -30.11
C PRO A 329 -20.39 -17.38 -30.76
N ASN A 330 -20.30 -16.19 -31.35
CA ASN A 330 -19.11 -15.64 -32.04
C ASN A 330 -18.12 -14.92 -31.09
N ASN A 331 -18.38 -14.91 -29.79
CA ASN A 331 -17.43 -14.37 -28.82
C ASN A 331 -16.07 -15.07 -28.95
N ILE A 332 -14.99 -14.29 -28.91
CA ILE A 332 -13.64 -14.82 -28.82
C ILE A 332 -13.50 -15.57 -27.48
N LYS A 333 -13.18 -16.87 -27.56
CA LYS A 333 -13.15 -17.80 -26.41
C LYS A 333 -11.75 -18.09 -25.89
N SER A 334 -10.71 -17.71 -26.63
CA SER A 334 -9.33 -18.04 -26.29
C SER A 334 -8.39 -16.88 -26.51
N VAL A 335 -7.33 -16.84 -25.70
CA VAL A 335 -6.23 -15.87 -25.86
C VAL A 335 -5.29 -16.27 -26.99
N PRO A 336 -4.46 -15.33 -27.52
CA PRO A 336 -3.51 -15.60 -28.58
C PRO A 336 -2.53 -16.72 -28.23
N LYS A 337 -2.15 -17.51 -29.24
CA LYS A 337 -1.16 -18.60 -29.07
C LYS A 337 0.17 -18.10 -28.50
N LYS A 338 0.61 -16.89 -28.88
CA LYS A 338 1.84 -16.27 -28.36
C LYS A 338 1.72 -15.98 -26.85
N PHE A 339 0.57 -15.51 -26.37
CA PHE A 339 0.33 -15.28 -24.95
C PHE A 339 0.34 -16.60 -24.15
N LYS A 340 -0.29 -17.65 -24.69
CA LYS A 340 -0.26 -18.99 -24.08
C LYS A 340 1.19 -19.48 -23.90
N LYS A 341 1.99 -19.44 -24.99
CA LYS A 341 3.41 -19.82 -24.97
C LYS A 341 4.21 -18.98 -23.95
N TRP A 342 3.91 -17.68 -23.84
CA TRP A 342 4.55 -16.82 -22.86
C TRP A 342 4.22 -17.26 -21.42
N CYS A 343 2.96 -17.59 -21.13
CA CYS A 343 2.55 -18.12 -19.83
C CYS A 343 3.28 -19.42 -19.49
N GLU A 344 3.30 -20.38 -20.41
CA GLU A 344 3.98 -21.67 -20.28
C GLU A 344 5.48 -21.48 -20.03
N LYS A 345 6.16 -20.66 -20.83
CA LYS A 345 7.59 -20.34 -20.68
C LYS A 345 7.93 -19.71 -19.32
N ASN A 346 6.98 -19.00 -18.72
CA ASN A 346 7.17 -18.30 -17.44
C ASN A 346 6.45 -18.99 -16.26
N GLU A 347 5.93 -20.20 -16.42
CA GLU A 347 5.13 -20.92 -15.42
C GLU A 347 5.77 -20.92 -14.04
N GLU A 348 7.04 -21.32 -13.95
CA GLU A 348 7.77 -21.39 -12.68
C GLU A 348 7.89 -20.02 -12.00
N LYS A 349 8.19 -18.96 -12.78
CA LYS A 349 8.27 -17.58 -12.27
C LYS A 349 6.91 -17.07 -11.81
N LEU A 350 5.87 -17.35 -12.58
CA LEU A 350 4.50 -16.95 -12.26
C LEU A 350 3.98 -17.68 -11.01
N THR A 351 4.27 -18.97 -10.89
CA THR A 351 3.92 -19.76 -9.71
C THR A 351 4.64 -19.26 -8.45
N LYS A 352 5.93 -18.95 -8.54
CA LYS A 352 6.68 -18.31 -7.44
C LYS A 352 6.11 -16.93 -7.10
N ALA A 353 5.79 -16.12 -8.11
CA ALA A 353 5.20 -14.80 -7.91
C ALA A 353 3.79 -14.87 -7.31
N ARG A 354 2.97 -15.86 -7.71
CA ARG A 354 1.65 -16.14 -7.13
C ARG A 354 1.75 -16.46 -5.64
N LYS A 355 2.63 -17.40 -5.28
CA LYS A 355 2.89 -17.77 -3.88
C LYS A 355 3.38 -16.59 -3.04
N ALA A 356 4.15 -15.68 -3.64
CA ALA A 356 4.67 -14.48 -2.99
C ALA A 356 3.68 -13.29 -3.02
N ASN A 357 2.48 -13.44 -3.59
CA ASN A 357 1.52 -12.35 -3.85
C ASN A 357 2.14 -11.17 -4.63
N LYS A 358 3.00 -11.47 -5.61
CA LYS A 358 3.74 -10.50 -6.44
C LYS A 358 3.48 -10.68 -7.94
N LEU A 359 2.34 -11.25 -8.30
CA LEU A 359 1.96 -11.40 -9.71
C LEU A 359 1.95 -10.05 -10.42
N PRO A 360 2.43 -9.98 -11.68
CA PRO A 360 2.16 -8.83 -12.55
C PRO A 360 0.66 -8.55 -12.59
N TYR A 361 0.27 -7.28 -12.62
CA TYR A 361 -1.15 -6.91 -12.50
C TYR A 361 -2.01 -7.50 -13.62
N PHE A 362 -1.53 -7.61 -14.85
CA PHE A 362 -2.27 -8.21 -15.95
C PHE A 362 -2.46 -9.73 -15.80
N VAL A 363 -1.56 -10.42 -15.11
CA VAL A 363 -1.71 -11.84 -14.73
C VAL A 363 -2.69 -11.98 -13.57
N ARG A 364 -2.54 -11.14 -12.54
CA ARG A 364 -3.42 -11.14 -11.37
C ARG A 364 -4.88 -10.84 -11.72
N ASP A 365 -5.09 -9.88 -12.63
CA ASP A 365 -6.43 -9.50 -13.07
C ASP A 365 -7.11 -10.60 -13.91
N ASN A 366 -6.33 -11.54 -14.46
CA ASN A 366 -6.76 -12.69 -15.28
C ASN A 366 -6.29 -14.02 -14.68
N GLU A 367 -6.18 -14.11 -13.35
CA GLU A 367 -5.53 -15.23 -12.65
C GLU A 367 -6.16 -16.59 -12.98
N LYS A 368 -7.49 -16.66 -13.13
CA LYS A 368 -8.18 -17.90 -13.51
C LYS A 368 -7.73 -18.37 -14.89
N LEU A 369 -7.79 -17.49 -15.89
CA LEU A 369 -7.42 -17.80 -17.27
C LEU A 369 -5.95 -18.21 -17.40
N VAL A 370 -5.05 -17.49 -16.72
CA VAL A 370 -3.62 -17.85 -16.69
C VAL A 370 -3.42 -19.16 -15.94
N GLY A 371 -4.14 -19.39 -14.86
CA GLY A 371 -4.12 -20.63 -14.10
C GLY A 371 -4.50 -21.85 -14.92
N ASP A 372 -5.55 -21.71 -15.74
CA ASP A 372 -5.98 -22.76 -16.67
C ASP A 372 -4.90 -23.09 -17.73
N ILE A 373 -4.12 -22.08 -18.18
CA ILE A 373 -3.03 -22.26 -19.14
C ILE A 373 -1.83 -22.98 -18.51
N VAL A 374 -1.40 -22.55 -17.31
CA VAL A 374 -0.21 -23.07 -16.64
C VAL A 374 -0.50 -24.21 -15.68
N GLY A 375 -1.71 -24.75 -15.68
CA GLY A 375 -2.08 -25.90 -14.85
C GLY A 375 -2.11 -25.59 -13.35
N TRP A 376 -2.33 -24.33 -12.96
CA TRP A 376 -2.58 -24.04 -11.56
C TRP A 376 -3.87 -24.73 -11.14
N LYS A 377 -3.78 -25.73 -10.29
CA LYS A 377 -4.98 -26.27 -9.65
C LYS A 377 -5.72 -25.12 -9.01
N GLU A 378 -7.03 -25.06 -9.14
CA GLU A 378 -7.86 -24.20 -8.31
C GLU A 378 -7.55 -24.55 -6.85
N GLU A 379 -6.53 -23.92 -6.29
CA GLU A 379 -6.51 -23.74 -4.85
C GLU A 379 -7.78 -22.95 -4.59
N GLU A 380 -8.68 -23.50 -3.76
CA GLU A 380 -9.87 -22.79 -3.30
C GLU A 380 -9.49 -21.33 -3.14
N LYS A 381 -10.12 -20.45 -3.91
CA LYS A 381 -9.82 -19.03 -3.89
C LYS A 381 -9.76 -18.59 -2.44
N ILE A 382 -8.57 -18.36 -1.94
CA ILE A 382 -8.42 -17.47 -0.80
C ILE A 382 -8.79 -16.11 -1.38
N THR A 383 -10.08 -15.88 -1.45
CA THR A 383 -10.61 -14.55 -1.64
C THR A 383 -10.05 -13.77 -0.46
N ASN A 384 -9.10 -12.86 -0.73
CA ASN A 384 -8.88 -11.70 0.10
C ASN A 384 -10.12 -10.78 0.00
N THR A 385 -11.28 -11.34 0.10
CA THR A 385 -12.46 -10.72 0.63
C THR A 385 -12.30 -10.83 2.14
N THR A 386 -11.63 -9.85 2.69
CA THR A 386 -11.89 -9.36 4.02
C THR A 386 -13.40 -9.32 4.20
N ASN A 387 -14.01 -10.39 4.65
CA ASN A 387 -15.28 -10.38 5.36
C ASN A 387 -15.69 -11.84 5.57
N ASN A 388 -15.88 -12.18 6.82
CA ASN A 388 -16.35 -13.46 7.30
C ASN A 388 -15.35 -14.62 7.10
N ALA A 389 -14.18 -14.49 7.72
CA ALA A 389 -13.37 -15.65 8.03
C ALA A 389 -14.16 -16.56 8.99
N ASN A 390 -14.91 -17.48 8.41
CA ASN A 390 -15.42 -18.61 9.16
C ASN A 390 -14.18 -19.38 9.64
N PRO A 391 -13.92 -19.51 10.93
CA PRO A 391 -12.72 -20.17 11.47
C PRO A 391 -12.57 -21.64 11.05
N LYS A 392 -13.59 -22.22 10.43
CA LYS A 392 -13.56 -23.59 9.88
C LYS A 392 -12.95 -23.72 8.48
N LYS A 393 -12.70 -22.62 7.73
CA LYS A 393 -12.03 -22.64 6.42
C LYS A 393 -10.70 -21.89 6.50
N GLY A 394 -9.71 -22.63 6.88
CA GLY A 394 -8.29 -22.52 6.79
C GLY A 394 -7.64 -21.21 6.40
N TYR A 395 -7.01 -20.57 7.34
CA TYR A 395 -5.88 -19.69 7.10
C TYR A 395 -4.74 -20.51 6.50
N LYS A 396 -4.50 -20.41 5.19
CA LYS A 396 -3.31 -20.94 4.52
C LYS A 396 -2.26 -19.83 4.43
N GLY A 397 -1.46 -19.69 5.41
CA GLY A 397 -0.24 -18.94 5.38
C GLY A 397 0.81 -19.73 6.13
N ARG A 398 2.02 -19.70 5.63
CA ARG A 398 3.22 -20.43 6.06
C ARG A 398 3.24 -20.85 7.54
N ASN A 399 4.01 -21.84 7.88
CA ASN A 399 4.14 -22.61 9.14
C ASN A 399 3.59 -22.01 10.45
N ALA A 400 3.73 -20.69 10.69
CA ALA A 400 3.19 -20.01 11.87
C ALA A 400 1.64 -20.09 11.98
N LYS A 401 0.92 -20.23 10.85
CA LYS A 401 -0.54 -20.32 10.83
C LYS A 401 -1.05 -21.73 11.16
N ASN A 402 -0.37 -22.76 10.68
CA ASN A 402 -0.68 -24.14 11.02
C ASN A 402 -0.38 -24.39 12.50
N GLU A 403 0.71 -23.84 13.03
CA GLU A 403 1.07 -23.93 14.45
C GLU A 403 0.04 -23.22 15.34
N ALA A 404 -0.43 -22.04 14.95
CA ALA A 404 -1.48 -21.33 15.69
C ALA A 404 -2.81 -22.07 15.66
N TYR A 405 -3.17 -22.68 14.53
CA TYR A 405 -4.42 -23.44 14.41
C TYR A 405 -4.42 -24.71 15.27
N GLU A 406 -3.30 -25.40 15.36
CA GLU A 406 -3.11 -26.57 16.23
C GLU A 406 -3.21 -26.17 17.71
N VAL A 407 -2.64 -25.01 18.09
CA VAL A 407 -2.66 -24.52 19.47
C VAL A 407 -4.08 -24.17 19.93
N TYR A 408 -4.89 -23.55 19.05
CA TYR A 408 -6.28 -23.21 19.37
C TYR A 408 -7.29 -24.30 18.96
N LYS A 409 -6.86 -25.54 18.73
CA LYS A 409 -7.74 -26.66 18.40
C LYS A 409 -8.77 -26.89 19.50
N ASP A 410 -8.34 -26.84 20.74
CA ASP A 410 -9.17 -26.99 21.96
C ASP A 410 -9.39 -25.64 22.63
N ASP A 411 -9.75 -24.63 21.85
CA ASP A 411 -9.92 -23.25 22.29
C ASP A 411 -10.91 -23.13 23.47
N LYS A 412 -10.35 -22.92 24.67
CA LYS A 412 -11.11 -22.79 25.92
C LYS A 412 -11.18 -21.31 26.35
N PRO A 413 -12.25 -20.94 27.08
CA PRO A 413 -12.32 -19.61 27.67
C PRO A 413 -11.08 -19.28 28.53
N THR A 414 -10.65 -18.04 28.44
CA THR A 414 -9.52 -17.52 29.24
C THR A 414 -9.83 -17.61 30.75
N THR A 415 -8.82 -17.89 31.56
CA THR A 415 -8.93 -17.84 33.01
C THR A 415 -8.57 -16.44 33.51
N ILE A 416 -9.39 -15.88 34.38
CA ILE A 416 -9.17 -14.58 35.05
C ILE A 416 -9.21 -14.73 36.59
N SER A 417 -8.52 -13.82 37.27
CA SER A 417 -8.54 -13.76 38.74
C SER A 417 -9.81 -13.02 39.23
N LYS A 418 -10.18 -13.21 40.51
CA LYS A 418 -11.27 -12.46 41.15
C LYS A 418 -11.06 -10.93 41.09
N GLU A 419 -9.82 -10.47 41.17
CA GLU A 419 -9.48 -9.07 41.05
C GLU A 419 -9.72 -8.54 39.65
N GLN A 420 -9.36 -9.31 38.63
CA GLN A 420 -9.65 -9.00 37.23
C GLN A 420 -11.16 -9.05 36.93
N GLU A 421 -11.89 -9.99 37.52
CA GLU A 421 -13.35 -10.05 37.40
C GLU A 421 -13.99 -8.76 37.94
N LYS A 422 -13.58 -8.29 39.12
CA LYS A 422 -14.02 -7.02 39.68
C LYS A 422 -13.67 -5.83 38.80
N ASN A 423 -12.45 -5.78 38.26
CA ASN A 423 -12.00 -4.73 37.36
C ASN A 423 -12.83 -4.71 36.05
N VAL A 424 -13.14 -5.88 35.47
CA VAL A 424 -13.98 -5.99 34.28
C VAL A 424 -15.39 -5.43 34.55
N LEU A 425 -15.99 -5.73 35.71
CA LEU A 425 -17.31 -5.20 36.09
C LEU A 425 -17.27 -3.69 36.29
N GLU A 426 -16.20 -3.14 36.86
CA GLU A 426 -16.01 -1.70 36.98
C GLU A 426 -15.92 -1.02 35.60
N ILE A 427 -15.14 -1.54 34.68
CA ILE A 427 -15.05 -1.03 33.30
C ILE A 427 -16.40 -1.13 32.59
N ALA A 428 -17.12 -2.27 32.73
CA ALA A 428 -18.47 -2.44 32.16
C ALA A 428 -19.44 -1.37 32.70
N LYS A 429 -19.41 -1.10 34.00
CA LYS A 429 -20.23 -0.06 34.64
C LYS A 429 -19.91 1.32 34.08
N LEU A 430 -18.64 1.68 33.94
CA LEU A 430 -18.20 2.95 33.34
C LEU A 430 -18.68 3.13 31.90
N MET A 431 -18.80 2.03 31.15
CA MET A 431 -19.31 2.02 29.78
C MET A 431 -20.85 1.94 29.67
N GLY A 432 -21.55 1.85 30.78
CA GLY A 432 -23.01 1.62 30.79
C GLY A 432 -23.40 0.26 30.21
N ILE A 433 -22.53 -0.76 30.35
CA ILE A 433 -22.82 -2.14 30.00
C ILE A 433 -23.40 -2.85 31.22
N LYS A 434 -24.63 -3.33 31.12
CA LYS A 434 -25.26 -4.14 32.17
C LYS A 434 -24.63 -5.53 32.17
N MET A 435 -23.93 -5.87 33.24
CA MET A 435 -23.23 -7.14 33.40
C MET A 435 -23.25 -7.54 34.89
N ASP A 436 -23.94 -8.61 35.21
CA ASP A 436 -24.04 -9.12 36.60
C ASP A 436 -22.93 -10.13 36.92
N LYS A 437 -22.43 -10.82 35.89
CA LYS A 437 -21.38 -11.84 36.00
C LYS A 437 -20.46 -11.78 34.79
N VAL A 438 -19.16 -11.88 35.05
CA VAL A 438 -18.16 -11.96 33.97
C VAL A 438 -18.14 -13.37 33.40
N LYS A 439 -18.20 -13.46 32.05
CA LYS A 439 -18.01 -14.70 31.30
C LYS A 439 -16.81 -14.53 30.38
N PRO A 440 -15.64 -15.05 30.79
CA PRO A 440 -14.46 -15.01 29.91
C PRO A 440 -14.70 -15.71 28.58
N MET A 441 -14.07 -15.23 27.54
CA MET A 441 -14.21 -15.75 26.17
C MET A 441 -13.00 -16.60 25.80
N SER A 442 -13.22 -17.56 24.92
CA SER A 442 -12.16 -18.23 24.18
C SER A 442 -11.53 -17.26 23.15
N PHE A 443 -10.38 -17.60 22.59
CA PHE A 443 -9.74 -16.81 21.54
C PHE A 443 -10.70 -16.57 20.35
N LYS A 444 -11.38 -17.61 19.89
CA LYS A 444 -12.33 -17.53 18.77
C LYS A 444 -13.56 -16.65 19.06
N GLU A 445 -14.03 -16.65 20.31
CA GLU A 445 -15.14 -15.80 20.73
C GLU A 445 -14.69 -14.35 20.91
N ALA A 446 -13.48 -14.13 21.42
CA ALA A 446 -12.96 -12.79 21.71
C ALA A 446 -12.61 -12.04 20.44
N ASP A 447 -12.08 -12.74 19.44
CA ASP A 447 -11.60 -12.10 18.22
C ASP A 447 -12.51 -12.33 17.01
N ASN A 448 -12.08 -13.00 15.97
CA ASN A 448 -12.82 -13.16 14.72
C ASN A 448 -13.15 -11.78 14.07
N GLY A 449 -12.22 -10.83 14.15
CA GLY A 449 -12.37 -9.46 13.65
C GLY A 449 -13.17 -8.53 14.56
N ARG A 450 -13.64 -8.99 15.70
CA ARG A 450 -14.49 -8.20 16.62
C ARG A 450 -13.73 -7.14 17.39
N ALA A 451 -12.41 -7.29 17.55
CA ALA A 451 -11.59 -6.24 18.15
C ALA A 451 -11.62 -4.96 17.32
N ASN A 452 -11.78 -5.05 15.99
CA ASN A 452 -11.82 -3.92 15.06
C ASN A 452 -12.87 -4.12 13.96
N ILE A 453 -14.14 -4.18 14.33
CA ILE A 453 -15.26 -4.42 13.39
C ILE A 453 -15.39 -3.34 12.30
N ASN A 454 -14.84 -2.17 12.56
CA ASN A 454 -14.92 -1.02 11.68
C ASN A 454 -13.68 -0.86 10.77
N TYR A 455 -12.76 -1.82 10.73
CA TYR A 455 -11.51 -1.76 9.95
C TYR A 455 -11.69 -1.23 8.52
N HIS A 456 -12.82 -1.53 7.88
CA HIS A 456 -13.12 -1.10 6.50
C HIS A 456 -13.83 0.25 6.38
N LYS A 457 -14.23 0.87 7.50
CA LYS A 457 -15.02 2.11 7.47
C LYS A 457 -14.20 3.37 7.24
N GLY A 458 -12.91 3.38 7.61
CA GLY A 458 -12.05 4.54 7.43
C GLY A 458 -10.60 4.26 7.75
N ASN A 459 -9.71 5.23 7.49
CA ASN A 459 -8.27 5.11 7.77
C ASN A 459 -8.00 5.14 9.27
N GLU A 460 -8.82 5.82 10.04
CA GLU A 460 -8.75 5.86 11.49
C GLU A 460 -8.82 4.48 12.16
N TYR A 461 -9.47 3.51 11.50
CA TYR A 461 -9.52 2.12 11.96
C TYR A 461 -8.36 1.25 11.47
N LYS A 462 -7.43 1.82 10.70
CA LYS A 462 -6.19 1.17 10.23
C LYS A 462 -4.96 1.67 10.97
N GLU A 463 -5.15 2.64 11.86
CA GLU A 463 -4.10 3.27 12.65
C GLU A 463 -4.37 3.13 14.17
N ASN A 464 -5.34 2.31 14.55
CA ASN A 464 -5.81 2.12 15.93
C ASN A 464 -5.26 0.85 16.60
N CYS A 465 -4.05 0.41 16.26
CA CYS A 465 -3.46 -0.83 16.77
C CYS A 465 -3.41 -0.90 18.30
N GLN A 466 -3.10 0.22 18.98
CA GLN A 466 -3.11 0.30 20.45
C GLN A 466 -4.49 -0.02 21.05
N SER A 467 -5.56 0.54 20.47
CA SER A 467 -6.93 0.22 20.89
C SER A 467 -7.26 -1.25 20.65
N CYS A 468 -6.82 -1.80 19.52
CA CYS A 468 -7.17 -3.17 19.11
C CYS A 468 -6.57 -4.24 20.02
N VAL A 469 -5.31 -4.10 20.45
CA VAL A 469 -4.69 -5.07 21.38
C VAL A 469 -5.33 -5.03 22.76
N VAL A 470 -5.69 -3.84 23.25
CA VAL A 470 -6.39 -3.67 24.53
C VAL A 470 -7.78 -4.28 24.47
N VAL A 471 -8.51 -4.02 23.39
CA VAL A 471 -9.85 -4.59 23.16
C VAL A 471 -9.78 -6.11 23.07
N HIS A 472 -8.80 -6.66 22.35
CA HIS A 472 -8.61 -8.11 22.25
C HIS A 472 -8.49 -8.76 23.62
N GLU A 473 -7.60 -8.25 24.47
CA GLU A 473 -7.42 -8.77 25.83
C GLU A 473 -8.66 -8.53 26.71
N ALA A 474 -9.32 -7.38 26.61
CA ALA A 474 -10.54 -7.10 27.36
C ALA A 474 -11.72 -8.02 26.95
N ARG A 475 -11.79 -8.38 25.66
CA ARG A 475 -12.77 -9.37 25.17
C ARG A 475 -12.48 -10.75 25.71
N LEU A 476 -11.23 -11.21 25.71
CA LEU A 476 -10.84 -12.46 26.36
C LEU A 476 -11.33 -12.52 27.81
N ARG A 477 -11.32 -11.39 28.51
CA ARG A 477 -11.81 -11.26 29.89
C ARG A 477 -13.33 -11.15 30.00
N GLY A 478 -14.08 -11.12 28.89
CA GLY A 478 -15.54 -11.16 28.87
C GLY A 478 -16.26 -9.86 28.49
N LEU A 479 -15.56 -8.77 28.16
CA LEU A 479 -16.18 -7.53 27.69
C LEU A 479 -16.57 -7.62 26.20
N ASN A 480 -17.84 -7.40 25.87
CA ASN A 480 -18.29 -7.36 24.48
C ASN A 480 -18.16 -5.95 23.88
N ILE A 481 -16.94 -5.61 23.47
CA ILE A 481 -16.51 -4.28 23.03
C ILE A 481 -15.71 -4.34 21.72
N THR A 482 -15.54 -3.21 21.07
CA THR A 482 -14.72 -3.01 19.87
C THR A 482 -13.91 -1.73 19.97
N ALA A 483 -12.80 -1.64 19.25
CA ALA A 483 -11.95 -0.45 19.22
C ALA A 483 -12.62 0.71 18.45
N LYS A 484 -12.47 1.94 18.94
CA LYS A 484 -12.72 3.16 18.17
C LYS A 484 -11.57 3.41 17.19
N GLY A 485 -11.81 4.24 16.21
CA GLY A 485 -10.80 4.70 15.26
C GLY A 485 -9.72 5.56 15.92
N TYR A 486 -8.58 5.68 15.24
CA TYR A 486 -7.52 6.62 15.61
C TYR A 486 -8.00 8.07 15.53
N SER A 487 -7.59 8.89 16.47
CA SER A 487 -7.79 10.34 16.46
C SER A 487 -6.69 10.97 17.31
N GLU A 488 -6.29 12.19 16.99
CA GLU A 488 -5.38 12.99 17.80
C GLU A 488 -6.10 13.81 18.89
N THR A 489 -7.40 13.65 19.02
CA THR A 489 -8.22 14.38 19.95
C THR A 489 -8.43 13.63 21.27
N LYS A 490 -8.77 14.35 22.33
CA LYS A 490 -9.14 13.79 23.62
C LYS A 490 -10.19 12.68 23.48
N GLY A 491 -10.00 11.56 24.15
CA GLY A 491 -10.87 10.39 24.09
C GLY A 491 -10.47 9.37 23.03
N SER A 492 -9.30 9.47 22.41
CA SER A 492 -8.70 8.45 21.54
C SER A 492 -7.56 7.74 22.24
N ALA A 493 -7.18 6.56 21.77
CA ALA A 493 -6.05 5.82 22.32
C ALA A 493 -4.72 6.59 22.18
N SER A 494 -4.50 7.24 21.03
CA SER A 494 -3.28 8.03 20.82
C SER A 494 -3.18 9.23 21.75
N TYR A 495 -4.30 9.85 22.12
CA TYR A 495 -4.32 10.94 23.09
C TYR A 495 -4.18 10.45 24.53
N GLU A 496 -4.92 9.40 24.92
CA GLU A 496 -4.97 8.89 26.30
C GLU A 496 -3.75 8.04 26.67
N LEU A 497 -3.18 7.33 25.71
CA LEU A 497 -2.04 6.45 25.90
C LEU A 497 -0.73 7.08 25.38
N GLY A 498 -0.81 8.06 24.47
CA GLY A 498 0.34 8.56 23.72
C GLY A 498 0.94 7.45 22.87
N GLU A 499 2.26 7.37 22.81
CA GLU A 499 2.99 6.27 22.17
C GLU A 499 3.22 5.07 23.11
N HIS A 500 2.58 5.07 24.29
CA HIS A 500 2.81 4.19 25.43
C HIS A 500 1.61 3.26 25.65
N PHE A 501 1.53 2.16 24.92
CA PHE A 501 0.43 1.19 25.05
C PHE A 501 0.31 0.57 26.45
N GLU A 502 1.39 0.59 27.24
CA GLU A 502 1.41 0.16 28.64
C GLU A 502 0.52 1.01 29.56
N ASN A 503 0.21 2.25 29.17
CA ASN A 503 -0.69 3.13 29.93
C ASN A 503 -2.14 2.61 30.00
N ALA A 504 -2.51 1.63 29.17
CA ALA A 504 -3.79 0.93 29.27
C ALA A 504 -3.87 -0.05 30.47
N TRP A 505 -2.78 -0.22 31.21
CA TRP A 505 -2.63 -1.28 32.20
C TRP A 505 -2.23 -0.77 33.58
N ILE A 506 -2.67 -1.48 34.62
CA ILE A 506 -2.29 -1.23 36.00
C ILE A 506 -1.77 -2.55 36.59
N ASN A 507 -0.61 -2.49 37.24
CA ASN A 507 -0.08 -3.58 38.02
C ASN A 507 -0.84 -3.67 39.37
N PRO A 508 -1.60 -4.75 39.65
CA PRO A 508 -2.44 -4.85 40.83
C PRO A 508 -1.65 -4.76 42.16
N LYS A 509 -0.38 -5.17 42.17
CA LYS A 509 0.45 -5.14 43.36
C LYS A 509 0.98 -3.74 43.71
N THR A 510 1.21 -2.90 42.71
CA THR A 510 1.83 -1.58 42.91
C THR A 510 0.88 -0.42 42.67
N GLY A 511 -0.27 -0.66 42.03
CA GLY A 511 -1.20 0.38 41.60
C GLY A 511 -0.66 1.28 40.48
N LYS A 512 0.50 0.97 39.88
CA LYS A 512 1.19 1.81 38.90
C LYS A 512 1.12 1.18 37.50
N VAL A 513 1.33 2.02 36.47
CA VAL A 513 1.53 1.57 35.09
C VAL A 513 2.80 0.70 35.03
N PRO A 514 2.71 -0.51 34.46
CA PRO A 514 3.88 -1.38 34.29
C PRO A 514 4.82 -0.85 33.22
N GLN A 515 6.09 -1.22 33.28
CA GLN A 515 7.06 -0.86 32.25
C GLN A 515 7.31 -2.07 31.33
N PRO A 516 7.30 -1.90 29.99
CA PRO A 516 7.66 -2.96 29.06
C PRO A 516 9.17 -3.25 29.08
N THR A 517 9.54 -4.47 28.73
CA THR A 517 10.95 -4.84 28.52
C THR A 517 11.35 -4.53 27.09
N ILE A 518 12.43 -3.78 26.90
CA ILE A 518 12.94 -3.38 25.58
C ILE A 518 13.96 -4.40 25.08
N ILE A 519 13.75 -4.92 23.86
CA ILE A 519 14.68 -5.80 23.15
C ILE A 519 15.13 -5.13 21.86
N LYS A 520 16.38 -4.72 21.78
CA LYS A 520 16.97 -4.12 20.57
C LYS A 520 17.25 -5.19 19.52
N TYR A 521 17.12 -4.82 18.26
CA TYR A 521 17.44 -5.70 17.12
C TYR A 521 18.95 -6.04 17.10
N GLY A 522 19.28 -7.27 16.80
CA GLY A 522 20.63 -7.84 16.75
C GLY A 522 20.56 -9.30 16.30
N GLU A 523 21.67 -10.02 16.21
CA GLU A 523 21.69 -11.39 15.69
C GLU A 523 20.77 -12.37 16.45
N ASP A 524 20.62 -12.17 17.76
CA ASP A 524 19.86 -13.06 18.66
C ASP A 524 18.59 -12.41 19.24
N TRP A 525 18.11 -11.31 18.63
CA TRP A 525 16.97 -10.53 19.15
C TRP A 525 15.71 -11.38 19.40
N LEU A 526 15.41 -12.31 18.49
CA LEU A 526 14.22 -13.16 18.63
C LEU A 526 14.35 -14.12 19.81
N GLN A 527 15.52 -14.73 19.99
CA GLN A 527 15.79 -15.59 21.14
C GLN A 527 15.70 -14.82 22.46
N LYS A 528 16.20 -13.58 22.48
CA LYS A 528 16.07 -12.69 23.64
C LYS A 528 14.61 -12.34 23.93
N ALA A 529 13.82 -12.02 22.88
CA ALA A 529 12.40 -11.73 23.01
C ALA A 529 11.61 -12.95 23.52
N GLU A 530 11.83 -14.14 22.93
CA GLU A 530 11.17 -15.37 23.37
C GLU A 530 11.61 -15.78 24.80
N ASN A 531 12.83 -15.47 25.20
CA ASN A 531 13.31 -15.68 26.56
C ASN A 531 12.59 -14.79 27.59
N GLN A 532 12.17 -13.58 27.24
CA GLN A 532 11.31 -12.74 28.08
C GLN A 532 9.88 -13.31 28.19
N MET A 533 9.46 -14.06 27.20
CA MET A 533 8.13 -14.65 27.12
C MET A 533 8.13 -16.16 27.42
N LYS A 534 9.02 -16.63 28.31
CA LYS A 534 9.18 -18.07 28.67
C LYS A 534 7.94 -18.69 29.32
N ALA A 535 7.25 -17.94 30.17
CA ALA A 535 6.09 -18.46 30.88
C ALA A 535 4.87 -18.44 29.96
N ASN A 536 4.03 -19.49 30.05
CA ASN A 536 2.70 -19.44 29.44
C ASN A 536 1.98 -18.16 29.89
N GLY A 537 1.35 -17.49 28.96
CA GLY A 537 0.67 -16.22 29.23
C GLY A 537 0.53 -15.36 27.97
N ARG A 538 -0.15 -14.24 28.15
CA ARG A 538 -0.46 -13.28 27.07
C ARG A 538 0.40 -12.03 27.24
N TYR A 539 0.82 -11.51 26.09
CA TYR A 539 1.75 -10.38 25.99
C TYR A 539 1.24 -9.37 24.95
N HIS A 540 1.51 -8.10 25.17
CA HIS A 540 1.48 -7.08 24.13
C HIS A 540 2.90 -6.78 23.69
N ILE A 541 3.10 -6.62 22.39
CA ILE A 541 4.41 -6.37 21.80
C ILE A 541 4.32 -5.11 20.94
N GLY A 542 4.99 -4.05 21.39
CA GLY A 542 5.29 -2.89 20.56
C GLY A 542 6.42 -3.24 19.58
N ILE A 543 6.16 -3.11 18.29
CA ILE A 543 7.12 -3.30 17.22
C ILE A 543 7.50 -1.92 16.71
N ASN A 544 8.73 -1.50 17.00
CA ASN A 544 9.27 -0.26 16.47
C ASN A 544 10.17 -0.58 15.28
N THR A 545 9.85 0.01 14.13
CA THR A 545 10.55 -0.29 12.88
C THR A 545 11.75 0.63 12.67
N LYS A 546 12.67 0.23 11.79
CA LYS A 546 13.83 1.05 11.41
C LYS A 546 13.43 2.35 10.71
N GLU A 547 12.21 2.40 10.18
CA GLU A 547 11.62 3.58 9.55
C GLU A 547 10.94 4.53 10.55
N GLY A 548 10.98 4.22 11.85
CA GLY A 548 10.36 5.05 12.90
C GLY A 548 8.85 4.86 13.05
N ASN A 549 8.26 3.84 12.40
CA ASN A 549 6.85 3.50 12.57
C ASN A 549 6.67 2.52 13.73
N GLY A 550 5.68 2.77 14.58
CA GLY A 550 5.27 1.87 15.66
C GLY A 550 4.05 1.02 15.26
N HIS A 551 4.00 -0.22 15.72
CA HIS A 551 2.83 -1.08 15.66
C HIS A 551 2.74 -1.94 16.92
N VAL A 552 1.54 -2.20 17.41
CA VAL A 552 1.33 -3.04 18.59
C VAL A 552 0.52 -4.27 18.23
N ILE A 553 0.98 -5.43 18.68
CA ILE A 553 0.33 -6.73 18.46
C ILE A 553 0.13 -7.48 19.77
N ALA A 554 -0.74 -8.49 19.73
CA ALA A 554 -0.88 -9.48 20.79
C ALA A 554 0.05 -10.66 20.53
N ALA A 555 0.56 -11.26 21.60
CA ALA A 555 1.27 -12.53 21.55
C ALA A 555 0.84 -13.42 22.71
N GLU A 556 0.85 -14.72 22.47
CA GLU A 556 0.51 -15.70 23.50
C GLU A 556 1.49 -16.87 23.46
N ARG A 557 1.94 -17.31 24.65
CA ARG A 557 2.68 -18.56 24.79
C ARG A 557 1.78 -19.61 25.37
N ILE A 558 1.55 -20.67 24.59
CA ILE A 558 0.72 -21.83 24.98
C ILE A 558 1.53 -23.08 24.72
N ASN A 559 1.68 -23.95 25.73
CA ASN A 559 2.38 -25.24 25.61
C ASN A 559 3.77 -25.10 24.94
N ASN A 560 4.53 -24.11 25.39
CA ASN A 560 5.88 -23.78 24.90
C ASN A 560 5.95 -23.27 23.44
N ARG A 561 4.82 -22.97 22.80
CA ARG A 561 4.76 -22.36 21.46
C ARG A 561 4.39 -20.89 21.55
N MET A 562 5.07 -20.04 20.78
CA MET A 562 4.74 -18.61 20.66
C MET A 562 3.82 -18.39 19.47
N ILE A 563 2.76 -17.63 19.70
CA ILE A 563 1.80 -17.20 18.71
C ILE A 563 1.78 -15.68 18.71
N TYR A 564 1.89 -15.08 17.54
CA TYR A 564 1.83 -13.64 17.32
C TYR A 564 0.58 -13.32 16.52
N TYR A 565 -0.25 -12.45 17.05
CA TYR A 565 -1.56 -12.12 16.49
C TYR A 565 -1.75 -10.62 16.41
N ASP A 566 -2.22 -10.14 15.26
CA ASP A 566 -2.57 -8.75 15.02
C ASP A 566 -4.10 -8.58 15.07
N PRO A 567 -4.66 -8.10 16.19
CA PRO A 567 -6.11 -7.92 16.32
C PRO A 567 -6.65 -6.76 15.49
N GLN A 568 -5.81 -5.82 15.03
CA GLN A 568 -6.22 -4.77 14.12
C GLN A 568 -6.52 -5.33 12.73
N LEU A 569 -5.69 -6.26 12.25
CA LEU A 569 -5.80 -6.88 10.94
C LEU A 569 -6.54 -8.23 10.97
N ASN A 570 -6.89 -8.74 12.14
CA ASN A 570 -7.45 -10.08 12.34
C ASN A 570 -6.59 -11.16 11.67
N THR A 571 -5.29 -11.18 11.94
CA THR A 571 -4.36 -12.11 11.30
C THR A 571 -3.22 -12.52 12.22
N PHE A 572 -2.77 -13.78 12.07
CA PHE A 572 -1.52 -14.22 12.68
C PHE A 572 -0.34 -13.71 11.85
N ILE A 573 0.71 -13.26 12.51
CA ILE A 573 1.88 -12.69 11.87
C ILE A 573 3.14 -13.52 12.16
N ASN A 574 4.09 -13.45 11.23
CA ASN A 574 5.44 -13.94 11.44
C ASN A 574 6.33 -12.76 11.85
N ILE A 575 6.63 -12.65 13.13
CA ILE A 575 7.42 -11.53 13.66
C ILE A 575 8.83 -11.43 13.03
N ARG A 576 9.36 -12.53 12.48
CA ARG A 576 10.67 -12.54 11.78
C ARG A 576 10.64 -11.79 10.45
N GLU A 577 9.46 -11.57 9.88
CA GLU A 577 9.28 -10.84 8.62
C GLU A 577 9.10 -9.33 8.84
N CYS A 578 9.00 -8.89 10.09
CA CYS A 578 8.88 -7.48 10.45
C CYS A 578 10.26 -6.79 10.37
N ASN A 579 10.28 -5.55 9.89
CA ASN A 579 11.51 -4.73 9.83
C ASN A 579 11.73 -4.03 11.18
N ILE A 580 12.28 -4.75 12.16
CA ILE A 580 12.34 -4.36 13.57
C ILE A 580 13.60 -3.53 13.86
N SER A 581 13.45 -2.45 14.64
CA SER A 581 14.52 -1.72 15.30
C SER A 581 14.66 -2.14 16.76
N TYR A 582 13.53 -2.18 17.47
CA TYR A 582 13.42 -2.74 18.80
C TYR A 582 12.00 -3.20 19.09
N LEU A 583 11.85 -4.07 20.10
CA LEU A 583 10.57 -4.52 20.63
C LEU A 583 10.36 -4.03 22.05
N GLU A 584 9.11 -3.76 22.38
CA GLU A 584 8.64 -3.47 23.75
C GLU A 584 7.69 -4.61 24.15
N ILE A 585 8.06 -5.39 25.16
CA ILE A 585 7.33 -6.59 25.56
C ILE A 585 6.70 -6.38 26.93
N LEU A 586 5.38 -6.47 27.01
CA LEU A 586 4.62 -6.37 28.25
C LEU A 586 3.76 -7.61 28.47
N LYS A 587 3.95 -8.29 29.60
CA LYS A 587 3.07 -9.40 30.00
C LYS A 587 1.78 -8.84 30.60
N VAL A 588 0.61 -9.15 29.99
CA VAL A 588 -0.67 -8.51 30.35
C VAL A 588 -1.65 -9.41 31.09
N ASP A 589 -1.49 -10.71 31.05
CA ASP A 589 -2.44 -11.68 31.60
C ASP A 589 -2.76 -11.54 33.11
N ARG A 590 -1.91 -10.83 33.87
CA ARG A 590 -2.10 -10.56 35.30
C ARG A 590 -2.34 -9.09 35.66
N LEU A 591 -2.38 -8.22 34.67
CA LEU A 591 -2.62 -6.79 34.84
C LEU A 591 -4.11 -6.47 34.93
N LEU A 592 -4.46 -5.34 35.47
CA LEU A 592 -5.80 -4.77 35.43
C LEU A 592 -5.91 -3.78 34.28
N LEU A 593 -7.11 -3.62 33.72
CA LEU A 593 -7.41 -2.60 32.73
C LEU A 593 -7.47 -1.22 33.42
N ASN A 594 -6.79 -0.24 32.86
CA ASN A 594 -6.90 1.14 33.29
C ASN A 594 -8.27 1.70 32.85
N SER A 595 -8.93 2.48 33.72
CA SER A 595 -10.22 3.11 33.40
C SER A 595 -10.16 4.05 32.19
N SER A 596 -9.01 4.60 31.84
CA SER A 596 -8.79 5.43 30.66
C SER A 596 -9.18 4.75 29.33
N ILE A 597 -9.19 3.41 29.29
CA ILE A 597 -9.57 2.66 28.06
C ILE A 597 -11.01 2.95 27.62
N VAL A 598 -11.90 3.33 28.53
CA VAL A 598 -13.32 3.60 28.23
C VAL A 598 -13.49 4.67 27.15
N SER A 599 -12.54 5.59 27.04
CA SER A 599 -12.56 6.69 26.09
C SER A 599 -12.42 6.22 24.61
N PHE A 600 -11.62 5.19 24.35
CA PHE A 600 -11.28 4.74 23.01
C PHE A 600 -11.83 3.35 22.62
N ILE A 601 -12.78 2.83 23.40
CA ILE A 601 -13.51 1.61 23.11
C ILE A 601 -15.02 1.87 23.00
N SER A 602 -15.75 0.97 22.35
CA SER A 602 -17.21 1.03 22.20
C SER A 602 -17.85 -0.32 22.49
N LYS A 603 -19.06 -0.32 23.03
CA LYS A 603 -19.84 -1.56 23.13
C LYS A 603 -20.26 -2.05 21.75
N ILE A 604 -20.29 -3.36 21.53
CA ILE A 604 -20.90 -3.95 20.36
C ILE A 604 -22.40 -4.08 20.66
N ILE A 605 -23.22 -3.40 19.85
CA ILE A 605 -24.70 -3.39 19.96
C ILE A 605 -25.23 -4.62 19.27
#